data_42a0c25f39564659f963a5d1c27074f6
#
_entry.id   42a0c25f39564659f963a5d1c27074f6
#
_cell.length_a   1.000
_cell.length_b   1.000
_cell.length_c   1.000
_cell.angle_alpha   90.00
_cell.angle_beta   90.00
_cell.angle_gamma   90.00
#
_symmetry.space_group_name_H-M   'P 1'
#
loop_
_entity.id
_entity.type
_entity.pdbx_description
1 polymer ?
#
loop_
_entity_poly.entity_id
_entity_poly.type
_entity_poly.pdbx_seq_one_letter_code
_entity_poly.pdbx_strand_id
1 'polypeptide(L)'
;MRSIFPVLFLLLVLCARTAHAGNGLNRCIGVDGTSIFTDQKCEDIGAVQRIDPPPLPGNPGNGFRLRANACARKPDDLLHGLENAIRAADVNQVAAFYHWPGVSADGAVAILNRLQGLIDRPLLSIELLYSHRPQDESSVDEPGMVGSRDEMHDDAVPRQAYAVQIVQNRSQRDGTPIRSTLSLRRNIDCWWVRF
;
A
#
# COMPACT_ATOMS: atom_id res chain seq x y z
N MET A 1 60.16 -29.95 17.41
CA MET A 1 59.13 -28.98 17.01
C MET A 1 58.24 -29.44 15.84
N ARG A 2 58.15 -30.73 15.52
CA ARG A 2 57.44 -31.23 14.33
C ARG A 2 56.05 -31.88 14.59
N SER A 3 55.60 -31.93 15.85
CA SER A 3 54.39 -32.72 16.20
C SER A 3 53.16 -31.85 16.61
N ILE A 4 53.28 -30.50 16.63
CA ILE A 4 52.19 -29.61 17.07
C ILE A 4 51.25 -29.26 15.93
N PHE A 5 51.73 -29.23 14.70
CA PHE A 5 50.95 -28.88 13.51
C PHE A 5 49.72 -29.75 13.23
N PRO A 6 49.80 -31.12 13.33
CA PRO A 6 48.64 -31.95 13.06
C PRO A 6 47.55 -31.82 14.14
N VAL A 7 47.91 -31.55 15.39
CA VAL A 7 46.95 -31.39 16.48
C VAL A 7 46.20 -30.04 16.34
N LEU A 8 46.90 -28.99 15.94
CA LEU A 8 46.28 -27.70 15.69
C LEU A 8 45.32 -27.72 14.49
N PHE A 9 45.70 -28.47 13.46
CA PHE A 9 44.84 -28.66 12.28
C PHE A 9 43.58 -29.48 12.59
N LEU A 10 43.68 -30.50 13.43
CA LEU A 10 42.56 -31.29 13.89
C LEU A 10 41.57 -30.48 14.75
N LEU A 11 42.10 -29.60 15.60
CA LEU A 11 41.29 -28.69 16.41
C LEU A 11 40.53 -27.63 15.56
N LEU A 12 41.15 -27.12 14.50
CA LEU A 12 40.54 -26.20 13.56
C LEU A 12 39.41 -26.84 12.76
N VAL A 13 39.53 -28.09 12.38
CA VAL A 13 38.51 -28.86 11.65
C VAL A 13 37.30 -29.20 12.55
N LEU A 14 37.54 -29.42 13.87
CA LEU A 14 36.44 -29.65 14.82
C LEU A 14 35.63 -28.40 15.14
N CYS A 15 36.18 -27.17 15.00
CA CYS A 15 35.47 -25.92 15.22
C CYS A 15 34.59 -25.48 14.04
N ALA A 16 34.74 -26.11 12.87
CA ALA A 16 33.88 -25.85 11.71
C ALA A 16 32.53 -26.60 11.83
N ARG A 17 31.91 -26.58 13.01
CA ARG A 17 30.50 -26.91 13.12
C ARG A 17 29.77 -25.73 12.50
N THR A 18 29.24 -25.96 11.31
CA THR A 18 28.35 -25.05 10.62
C THR A 18 27.25 -24.61 11.58
N ALA A 19 27.32 -23.37 12.02
CA ALA A 19 26.16 -22.72 12.63
C ALA A 19 25.07 -22.68 11.55
N HIS A 20 24.14 -23.63 11.62
CA HIS A 20 22.92 -23.55 10.86
C HIS A 20 22.15 -22.39 11.50
N ALA A 21 22.30 -21.20 10.93
CA ALA A 21 21.41 -20.11 11.19
C ALA A 21 20.02 -20.58 10.74
N GLY A 22 19.14 -20.87 11.69
CA GLY A 22 17.78 -21.31 11.43
C GLY A 22 17.08 -20.24 10.60
N ASN A 23 16.76 -20.58 9.37
CA ASN A 23 16.12 -19.69 8.42
C ASN A 23 14.62 -19.63 8.71
N GLY A 24 14.20 -18.83 9.66
CA GLY A 24 12.78 -18.54 9.78
C GLY A 24 12.38 -18.12 11.19
N LEU A 25 11.83 -16.92 11.26
CA LEU A 25 11.10 -16.47 12.43
C LEU A 25 9.79 -17.27 12.50
N ASN A 26 9.64 -18.11 13.51
CA ASN A 26 8.42 -18.85 13.74
C ASN A 26 7.36 -17.96 14.38
N ARG A 27 6.14 -18.06 13.89
CA ARG A 27 4.98 -17.39 14.48
C ARG A 27 4.16 -18.40 15.28
N CYS A 28 4.19 -18.25 16.58
CA CYS A 28 3.52 -19.14 17.52
C CYS A 28 2.32 -18.43 18.19
N ILE A 29 1.40 -19.23 18.70
CA ILE A 29 0.28 -18.75 19.50
C ILE A 29 0.48 -19.31 20.90
N GLY A 30 0.60 -18.42 21.90
CA GLY A 30 0.67 -18.77 23.29
C GLY A 30 -0.66 -19.35 23.82
N VAL A 31 -0.62 -19.97 24.98
CA VAL A 31 -1.82 -20.55 25.64
C VAL A 31 -2.88 -19.48 25.97
N ASP A 32 -2.50 -18.24 26.06
CA ASP A 32 -3.34 -17.05 26.26
C ASP A 32 -3.87 -16.43 24.96
N GLY A 33 -3.53 -17.03 23.79
CA GLY A 33 -3.91 -16.53 22.46
C GLY A 33 -3.00 -15.44 21.93
N THR A 34 -1.92 -15.04 22.62
CA THR A 34 -0.98 -14.03 22.14
C THR A 34 -0.10 -14.56 21.01
N SER A 35 0.24 -13.69 20.06
CA SER A 35 1.19 -14.04 18.98
C SER A 35 2.61 -13.84 19.46
N ILE A 36 3.41 -14.91 19.45
CA ILE A 36 4.82 -14.93 19.83
C ILE A 36 5.65 -15.13 18.59
N PHE A 37 6.66 -14.29 18.37
CA PHE A 37 7.64 -14.43 17.29
C PHE A 37 8.96 -14.88 17.88
N THR A 38 9.48 -16.03 17.41
CA THR A 38 10.68 -16.64 17.95
C THR A 38 11.45 -17.40 16.84
N ASP A 39 12.74 -17.54 17.02
CA ASP A 39 13.61 -18.42 16.23
C ASP A 39 13.56 -19.88 16.68
N GLN A 40 12.99 -20.15 17.85
CA GLN A 40 12.78 -21.48 18.40
C GLN A 40 11.52 -22.13 17.84
N LYS A 41 11.40 -23.45 17.95
CA LYS A 41 10.17 -24.15 17.61
C LYS A 41 9.07 -23.81 18.63
N CYS A 42 7.85 -23.64 18.16
CA CYS A 42 6.72 -23.29 19.04
C CYS A 42 6.51 -24.31 20.18
N GLU A 43 6.81 -25.59 19.93
CA GLU A 43 6.69 -26.67 20.89
C GLU A 43 7.65 -26.50 22.08
N ASP A 44 8.87 -26.00 21.81
CA ASP A 44 9.92 -25.82 22.82
C ASP A 44 9.59 -24.71 23.83
N ILE A 45 8.72 -23.77 23.45
CA ILE A 45 8.25 -22.66 24.28
C ILE A 45 6.81 -22.86 24.80
N GLY A 46 6.25 -24.06 24.63
CA GLY A 46 4.88 -24.36 25.08
C GLY A 46 3.78 -23.62 24.29
N ALA A 47 4.08 -23.22 23.06
CA ALA A 47 3.15 -22.55 22.17
C ALA A 47 2.80 -23.44 20.97
N VAL A 48 1.73 -23.10 20.28
CA VAL A 48 1.28 -23.82 19.09
C VAL A 48 1.69 -23.05 17.83
N GLN A 49 2.21 -23.76 16.82
CA GLN A 49 2.52 -23.13 15.55
C GLN A 49 1.23 -22.62 14.87
N ARG A 50 1.22 -21.37 14.47
CA ARG A 50 0.10 -20.83 13.69
C ARG A 50 0.12 -21.46 12.30
N ILE A 51 -0.88 -22.26 12.01
CA ILE A 51 -1.15 -22.74 10.66
C ILE A 51 -1.98 -21.64 9.98
N ASP A 52 -1.31 -20.85 9.12
CA ASP A 52 -2.09 -19.95 8.27
C ASP A 52 -2.94 -20.80 7.33
N PRO A 53 -4.26 -20.52 7.20
CA PRO A 53 -5.09 -21.26 6.26
C PRO A 53 -4.47 -21.18 4.87
N PRO A 54 -4.51 -22.27 4.09
CA PRO A 54 -4.02 -22.24 2.72
C PRO A 54 -4.70 -21.06 2.01
N PRO A 55 -3.96 -20.31 1.19
CA PRO A 55 -4.55 -19.21 0.44
C PRO A 55 -5.74 -19.79 -0.32
N LEU A 56 -6.93 -19.22 -0.06
CA LEU A 56 -8.13 -19.60 -0.80
C LEU A 56 -7.78 -19.59 -2.28
N PRO A 57 -8.15 -20.63 -3.06
CA PRO A 57 -7.90 -20.65 -4.47
C PRO A 57 -8.50 -19.38 -5.05
N GLY A 58 -7.63 -18.39 -5.27
CA GLY A 58 -8.04 -17.08 -5.74
C GLY A 58 -8.63 -17.26 -7.13
N ASN A 59 -9.86 -16.86 -7.29
CA ASN A 59 -10.44 -16.61 -8.59
C ASN A 59 -9.39 -15.84 -9.42
N PRO A 60 -8.93 -16.32 -10.60
CA PRO A 60 -7.93 -15.62 -11.42
C PRO A 60 -8.44 -14.31 -12.03
N GLY A 61 -9.66 -13.91 -11.68
CA GLY A 61 -10.26 -12.64 -12.06
C GLY A 61 -9.96 -11.58 -11.03
N ASN A 62 -9.03 -10.67 -11.35
CA ASN A 62 -8.83 -9.35 -10.75
C ASN A 62 -8.51 -9.24 -9.25
N GLY A 63 -7.95 -10.25 -8.63
CA GLY A 63 -7.28 -10.06 -7.36
C GLY A 63 -6.02 -9.23 -7.58
N PHE A 64 -6.11 -7.92 -7.36
CA PHE A 64 -4.94 -7.05 -7.20
C PHE A 64 -4.17 -7.59 -5.99
N ARG A 65 -3.37 -8.63 -6.22
CA ARG A 65 -2.39 -9.07 -5.22
C ARG A 65 -1.39 -7.94 -5.12
N LEU A 66 -1.61 -7.05 -4.17
CA LEU A 66 -0.56 -6.17 -3.69
C LEU A 66 0.58 -7.10 -3.27
N ARG A 67 1.50 -7.36 -4.20
CA ARG A 67 2.81 -7.84 -3.81
C ARG A 67 3.30 -6.80 -2.81
N ALA A 68 3.79 -7.20 -1.67
CA ALA A 68 4.18 -6.36 -0.55
C ALA A 68 5.13 -5.18 -0.91
N ASN A 69 5.50 -5.04 -2.18
CA ASN A 69 6.35 -3.99 -2.73
C ASN A 69 5.84 -3.45 -4.09
N ALA A 70 4.59 -3.71 -4.47
CA ALA A 70 4.09 -3.20 -5.75
C ALA A 70 3.59 -1.76 -5.57
N CYS A 71 4.44 -0.80 -5.89
CA CYS A 71 4.04 0.59 -5.99
C CYS A 71 3.08 0.81 -7.16
N ALA A 72 2.08 1.65 -6.99
CA ALA A 72 1.18 2.04 -8.05
C ALA A 72 1.93 2.92 -9.06
N ARG A 73 2.14 2.43 -10.27
CA ARG A 73 2.85 3.18 -11.32
C ARG A 73 1.99 4.18 -12.05
N LYS A 74 0.67 3.99 -12.00
CA LYS A 74 -0.33 4.89 -12.57
C LYS A 74 -1.26 5.39 -11.47
N PRO A 75 -1.80 6.61 -11.60
CA PRO A 75 -2.82 7.10 -10.66
C PRO A 75 -4.04 6.19 -10.55
N ASP A 76 -4.45 5.57 -11.66
CA ASP A 76 -5.58 4.65 -11.69
C ASP A 76 -5.31 3.38 -10.89
N ASP A 77 -4.08 2.83 -10.94
CA ASP A 77 -3.69 1.66 -10.14
C ASP A 77 -3.76 2.00 -8.64
N LEU A 78 -3.32 3.22 -8.27
CA LEU A 78 -3.42 3.72 -6.90
C LEU A 78 -4.88 3.85 -6.47
N LEU A 79 -5.73 4.44 -7.34
CA LEU A 79 -7.15 4.62 -7.07
C LEU A 79 -7.84 3.30 -6.78
N HIS A 80 -7.67 2.31 -7.67
CA HIS A 80 -8.25 0.97 -7.50
C HIS A 80 -7.74 0.25 -6.26
N GLY A 81 -6.43 0.35 -5.98
CA GLY A 81 -5.85 -0.25 -4.77
C GLY A 81 -6.41 0.38 -3.51
N LEU A 82 -6.54 1.69 -3.47
CA LEU A 82 -7.08 2.45 -2.35
C LEU A 82 -8.58 2.15 -2.14
N GLU A 83 -9.36 2.08 -3.22
CA GLU A 83 -10.77 1.72 -3.16
C GLU A 83 -10.97 0.32 -2.56
N ASN A 84 -10.20 -0.66 -3.03
CA ASN A 84 -10.28 -2.02 -2.52
C ASN A 84 -9.90 -2.09 -1.03
N ALA A 85 -8.86 -1.37 -0.61
CA ALA A 85 -8.42 -1.33 0.78
C ALA A 85 -9.47 -0.70 1.70
N ILE A 86 -10.12 0.39 1.27
CA ILE A 86 -11.19 1.06 2.02
C ILE A 86 -12.42 0.15 2.11
N ARG A 87 -12.84 -0.49 1.02
CA ARG A 87 -13.97 -1.44 1.01
C ARG A 87 -13.72 -2.67 1.86
N ALA A 88 -12.46 -3.12 1.94
CA ALA A 88 -12.05 -4.23 2.81
C ALA A 88 -11.94 -3.83 4.28
N ALA A 89 -12.09 -2.53 4.61
CA ALA A 89 -11.87 -1.96 5.93
C ALA A 89 -10.50 -2.33 6.53
N ASP A 90 -9.46 -2.38 5.68
CA ASP A 90 -8.10 -2.74 6.08
C ASP A 90 -7.19 -1.51 6.09
N VAL A 91 -6.98 -0.95 7.29
CA VAL A 91 -6.14 0.23 7.51
C VAL A 91 -4.69 0.01 7.07
N ASN A 92 -4.17 -1.21 7.20
CA ASN A 92 -2.79 -1.50 6.83
C ASN A 92 -2.61 -1.46 5.31
N GLN A 93 -3.62 -1.94 4.56
CA GLN A 93 -3.60 -1.82 3.10
C GLN A 93 -3.72 -0.35 2.66
N VAL A 94 -4.59 0.44 3.30
CA VAL A 94 -4.68 1.89 3.02
C VAL A 94 -3.35 2.58 3.35
N ALA A 95 -2.73 2.25 4.49
CA ALA A 95 -1.44 2.79 4.92
C ALA A 95 -0.30 2.44 3.95
N ALA A 96 -0.39 1.31 3.23
CA ALA A 96 0.59 0.92 2.20
C ALA A 96 0.59 1.87 0.99
N PHE A 97 -0.47 2.64 0.76
CA PHE A 97 -0.53 3.66 -0.29
C PHE A 97 -0.16 5.07 0.19
N TYR A 98 0.12 5.24 1.49
CA TYR A 98 0.45 6.54 2.06
C TYR A 98 1.94 6.88 1.88
N HIS A 99 2.23 8.15 1.59
CA HIS A 99 3.60 8.65 1.46
C HIS A 99 4.20 8.97 2.83
N TRP A 100 4.95 8.02 3.39
CA TRP A 100 5.55 8.09 4.73
C TRP A 100 6.83 8.92 4.85
N PRO A 101 7.66 9.12 3.81
CA PRO A 101 8.91 9.86 3.94
C PRO A 101 8.72 11.22 4.61
N GLY A 102 9.55 11.50 5.62
CA GLY A 102 9.51 12.74 6.40
C GLY A 102 8.43 12.79 7.50
N VAL A 103 7.76 11.67 7.78
CA VAL A 103 6.78 11.58 8.89
C VAL A 103 7.51 11.17 10.18
N SER A 104 7.30 11.92 11.27
CA SER A 104 7.77 11.54 12.61
C SER A 104 6.93 10.40 13.21
N ALA A 105 7.42 9.77 14.29
CA ALA A 105 6.69 8.70 14.96
C ALA A 105 5.30 9.17 15.44
N ASP A 106 5.23 10.33 16.08
CA ASP A 106 3.94 10.89 16.54
C ASP A 106 3.03 11.25 15.38
N GLY A 107 3.60 11.78 14.29
CA GLY A 107 2.89 12.04 13.05
C GLY A 107 2.30 10.78 12.43
N ALA A 108 3.03 9.66 12.50
CA ALA A 108 2.59 8.38 11.96
C ALA A 108 1.34 7.87 12.72
N VAL A 109 1.32 7.99 14.04
CA VAL A 109 0.13 7.62 14.86
C VAL A 109 -1.08 8.47 14.48
N ALA A 110 -0.91 9.78 14.34
CA ALA A 110 -1.98 10.68 13.93
C ALA A 110 -2.51 10.36 12.52
N ILE A 111 -1.63 10.02 11.58
CA ILE A 111 -1.99 9.62 10.23
C ILE A 111 -2.78 8.30 10.26
N LEU A 112 -2.31 7.28 10.99
CA LEU A 112 -3.01 6.00 11.12
C LEU A 112 -4.42 6.18 11.67
N ASN A 113 -4.60 7.02 12.69
CA ASN A 113 -5.92 7.35 13.24
C ASN A 113 -6.83 8.01 12.19
N ARG A 114 -6.29 8.88 11.33
CA ARG A 114 -7.05 9.49 10.22
C ARG A 114 -7.41 8.47 9.15
N LEU A 115 -6.49 7.56 8.82
CA LEU A 115 -6.74 6.46 7.87
C LEU A 115 -7.79 5.48 8.44
N GLN A 116 -7.74 5.19 9.74
CA GLN A 116 -8.78 4.41 10.42
C GLN A 116 -10.15 5.08 10.24
N GLY A 117 -10.23 6.38 10.48
CA GLY A 117 -11.47 7.13 10.26
C GLY A 117 -11.98 7.13 8.81
N LEU A 118 -11.13 6.84 7.81
CA LEU A 118 -11.57 6.63 6.44
C LEU A 118 -12.21 5.26 6.22
N ILE A 119 -11.67 4.20 6.83
CA ILE A 119 -12.20 2.85 6.63
C ILE A 119 -13.44 2.55 7.48
N ASP A 120 -13.66 3.31 8.55
CA ASP A 120 -14.83 3.16 9.43
C ASP A 120 -16.13 3.69 8.81
N ARG A 121 -16.04 4.38 7.67
CA ARG A 121 -17.18 5.01 7.01
C ARG A 121 -17.55 4.30 5.71
N PRO A 122 -18.85 4.14 5.42
CA PRO A 122 -19.29 3.57 4.16
C PRO A 122 -18.83 4.41 2.97
N LEU A 123 -18.09 3.79 2.05
CA LEU A 123 -17.61 4.43 0.83
C LEU A 123 -18.75 4.56 -0.18
N LEU A 124 -18.99 5.76 -0.68
CA LEU A 124 -19.93 6.06 -1.77
C LEU A 124 -19.20 6.09 -3.12
N SER A 125 -18.18 6.93 -3.24
CA SER A 125 -17.36 7.02 -4.44
C SER A 125 -15.93 7.41 -4.11
N ILE A 126 -15.04 7.10 -5.04
CA ILE A 126 -13.64 7.54 -5.03
C ILE A 126 -13.25 7.90 -6.45
N GLU A 127 -12.59 9.04 -6.63
CA GLU A 127 -12.27 9.56 -7.95
C GLU A 127 -10.95 10.34 -7.96
N LEU A 128 -10.29 10.40 -9.11
CA LEU A 128 -9.13 11.23 -9.34
C LEU A 128 -9.56 12.66 -9.69
N LEU A 129 -8.93 13.64 -9.06
CA LEU A 129 -9.07 15.03 -9.42
C LEU A 129 -7.91 15.43 -10.35
N TYR A 130 -8.27 16.07 -11.47
CA TYR A 130 -7.32 16.51 -12.48
C TYR A 130 -7.21 18.05 -12.46
N SER A 131 -6.00 18.54 -12.76
CA SER A 131 -5.78 19.97 -12.91
C SER A 131 -6.70 20.53 -14.00
N HIS A 132 -7.35 21.66 -13.72
CA HIS A 132 -8.08 22.39 -14.74
C HIS A 132 -7.08 22.93 -15.75
N ARG A 133 -7.36 22.73 -17.03
CA ARG A 133 -6.74 23.55 -18.09
C ARG A 133 -7.33 24.94 -17.90
N PRO A 134 -6.55 26.03 -17.86
CA PRO A 134 -7.11 27.34 -18.08
C PRO A 134 -7.77 27.29 -19.46
N GLN A 135 -9.08 27.29 -19.50
CA GLN A 135 -9.77 27.59 -20.75
C GLN A 135 -9.42 29.06 -21.00
N ASP A 136 -8.72 29.32 -22.10
CA ASP A 136 -8.59 30.65 -22.62
C ASP A 136 -10.01 31.24 -22.76
N GLU A 137 -10.37 32.10 -21.83
CA GLU A 137 -11.57 32.95 -21.94
C GLU A 137 -11.34 33.94 -23.09
N SER A 138 -11.27 33.43 -24.31
CA SER A 138 -11.16 34.23 -25.53
C SER A 138 -11.93 33.54 -26.65
N SER A 139 -13.19 33.23 -26.40
CA SER A 139 -14.17 33.17 -27.49
C SER A 139 -15.19 34.26 -27.28
N VAL A 140 -14.75 35.47 -27.64
CA VAL A 140 -15.69 36.52 -28.07
C VAL A 140 -16.42 35.93 -29.27
N ASP A 141 -17.72 35.74 -29.16
CA ASP A 141 -18.62 35.35 -30.22
C ASP A 141 -18.42 36.28 -31.41
N GLU A 142 -17.79 35.78 -32.47
CA GLU A 142 -17.90 36.35 -33.79
C GLU A 142 -18.77 35.41 -34.65
N PRO A 143 -19.99 35.90 -35.10
CA PRO A 143 -20.86 35.05 -35.90
C PRO A 143 -20.42 35.11 -37.38
N GLY A 144 -19.88 33.97 -37.89
CA GLY A 144 -19.83 33.78 -39.31
C GLY A 144 -18.46 33.35 -39.84
N MET A 145 -18.23 32.03 -39.93
CA MET A 145 -17.71 31.41 -41.16
C MET A 145 -17.82 29.87 -41.04
N VAL A 146 -18.65 29.30 -41.91
CA VAL A 146 -18.70 27.88 -42.18
C VAL A 146 -17.38 27.47 -42.84
N GLY A 147 -16.43 26.94 -42.07
CA GLY A 147 -15.16 26.39 -42.49
C GLY A 147 -15.06 24.94 -42.08
N SER A 148 -14.74 24.09 -43.02
CA SER A 148 -14.56 22.64 -42.98
C SER A 148 -13.97 22.12 -41.65
N ARG A 149 -14.64 21.15 -41.06
CA ARG A 149 -14.09 20.31 -39.99
C ARG A 149 -12.96 19.43 -40.58
N ASP A 150 -11.77 19.99 -40.68
CA ASP A 150 -10.56 19.18 -40.68
C ASP A 150 -10.39 18.62 -39.26
N GLU A 151 -10.19 17.31 -39.18
CA GLU A 151 -9.92 16.59 -37.93
C GLU A 151 -8.71 17.23 -37.25
N MET A 152 -8.98 18.18 -36.37
CA MET A 152 -8.01 18.73 -35.45
C MET A 152 -7.65 17.59 -34.51
N HIS A 153 -6.49 17.01 -34.74
CA HIS A 153 -5.82 16.17 -33.75
C HIS A 153 -5.66 17.03 -32.50
N ASP A 154 -6.57 16.80 -31.56
CA ASP A 154 -6.54 17.43 -30.23
C ASP A 154 -5.32 16.84 -29.51
N ASP A 155 -4.16 17.47 -29.69
CA ASP A 155 -2.95 17.26 -28.86
C ASP A 155 -3.26 17.79 -27.46
N ALA A 156 -4.27 17.20 -26.83
CA ALA A 156 -4.69 17.51 -25.50
C ALA A 156 -3.54 17.16 -24.54
N VAL A 157 -2.84 18.19 -24.08
CA VAL A 157 -1.87 18.06 -22.99
C VAL A 157 -2.52 17.18 -21.89
N PRO A 158 -1.91 16.03 -21.57
CA PRO A 158 -2.52 15.09 -20.65
C PRO A 158 -2.78 15.77 -19.32
N ARG A 159 -4.05 15.74 -18.89
CA ARG A 159 -4.46 16.29 -17.60
C ARG A 159 -3.74 15.50 -16.51
N GLN A 160 -3.00 16.20 -15.66
CA GLN A 160 -2.30 15.55 -14.56
C GLN A 160 -3.24 15.40 -13.36
N ALA A 161 -3.41 14.17 -12.88
CA ALA A 161 -4.09 13.92 -11.62
C ALA A 161 -3.26 14.51 -10.46
N TYR A 162 -3.91 15.28 -9.57
CA TYR A 162 -3.24 15.93 -8.44
C TYR A 162 -3.76 15.47 -7.07
N ALA A 163 -4.95 14.88 -7.02
CA ALA A 163 -5.56 14.42 -5.78
C ALA A 163 -6.54 13.27 -6.01
N VAL A 164 -6.88 12.59 -4.92
CA VAL A 164 -7.99 11.63 -4.84
C VAL A 164 -9.07 12.24 -3.97
N GLN A 165 -10.30 12.29 -4.45
CA GLN A 165 -11.47 12.62 -3.68
C GLN A 165 -12.19 11.35 -3.24
N ILE A 166 -12.50 11.25 -1.96
CA ILE A 166 -13.23 10.15 -1.34
C ILE A 166 -14.53 10.71 -0.79
N VAL A 167 -15.64 10.17 -1.24
CA VAL A 167 -16.99 10.53 -0.76
C VAL A 167 -17.53 9.38 0.05
N GLN A 168 -17.95 9.64 1.28
CA GLN A 168 -18.41 8.67 2.24
C GLN A 168 -19.65 9.15 2.98
N ASN A 169 -20.46 8.24 3.49
CA ASN A 169 -21.48 8.63 4.46
C ASN A 169 -20.83 8.89 5.82
N ARG A 170 -21.36 9.86 6.56
CA ARG A 170 -20.88 10.18 7.91
C ARG A 170 -20.97 8.97 8.84
N SER A 171 -22.04 8.21 8.73
CA SER A 171 -22.23 6.94 9.42
C SER A 171 -23.23 6.07 8.63
N GLN A 172 -23.42 4.83 9.05
CA GLN A 172 -24.42 3.95 8.44
C GLN A 172 -25.88 4.46 8.64
N ARG A 173 -26.12 5.25 9.68
CA ARG A 173 -27.45 5.80 10.00
C ARG A 173 -27.66 7.21 9.45
N ASP A 174 -26.58 7.96 9.28
CA ASP A 174 -26.60 9.32 8.75
C ASP A 174 -26.07 9.32 7.32
N GLY A 175 -26.97 9.41 6.36
CA GLY A 175 -26.67 9.43 4.93
C GLY A 175 -26.02 10.73 4.43
N THR A 176 -25.63 11.67 5.32
CA THR A 176 -24.98 12.93 4.95
C THR A 176 -23.60 12.61 4.33
N PRO A 177 -23.35 12.97 3.06
CA PRO A 177 -22.07 12.72 2.43
C PRO A 177 -20.98 13.64 2.99
N ILE A 178 -19.82 13.06 3.29
CA ILE A 178 -18.59 13.79 3.62
C ILE A 178 -17.58 13.56 2.52
N ARG A 179 -16.82 14.61 2.19
CA ARG A 179 -15.73 14.55 1.21
C ARG A 179 -14.40 14.67 1.93
N SER A 180 -13.48 13.80 1.58
CA SER A 180 -12.07 13.83 2.00
C SER A 180 -11.20 13.88 0.76
N THR A 181 -10.21 14.77 0.77
CA THR A 181 -9.28 14.90 -0.36
C THR A 181 -7.88 14.54 0.10
N LEU A 182 -7.24 13.63 -0.63
CA LEU A 182 -5.85 13.23 -0.43
C LEU A 182 -5.03 13.72 -1.62
N SER A 183 -3.95 14.46 -1.36
CA SER A 183 -3.06 14.92 -2.41
C SER A 183 -2.26 13.75 -2.98
N LEU A 184 -2.04 13.74 -4.29
CA LEU A 184 -1.16 12.79 -4.95
C LEU A 184 0.30 13.23 -4.86
N ARG A 185 1.19 12.27 -4.63
CA ARG A 185 2.64 12.45 -4.64
C ARG A 185 3.29 11.38 -5.51
N ARG A 186 4.17 11.81 -6.40
CA ARG A 186 5.02 10.89 -7.17
C ARG A 186 6.39 10.82 -6.52
N ASN A 187 6.82 9.59 -6.18
CA ASN A 187 8.14 9.34 -5.61
C ASN A 187 8.67 8.01 -6.16
N ILE A 188 9.89 8.03 -6.73
CA ILE A 188 10.57 6.86 -7.34
C ILE A 188 9.62 6.08 -8.27
N ASP A 189 9.04 6.78 -9.25
CA ASP A 189 8.08 6.25 -10.25
C ASP A 189 6.80 5.62 -9.69
N CYS A 190 6.52 5.80 -8.41
CA CYS A 190 5.31 5.36 -7.74
C CYS A 190 4.43 6.53 -7.34
N TRP A 191 3.13 6.28 -7.36
CA TRP A 191 2.13 7.22 -6.87
C TRP A 191 1.71 6.86 -5.46
N TRP A 192 1.54 7.89 -4.64
CA TRP A 192 1.22 7.81 -3.23
C TRP A 192 0.17 8.87 -2.88
N VAL A 193 -0.58 8.65 -1.80
CA VAL A 193 -1.48 9.65 -1.23
C VAL A 193 -0.88 10.30 0.00
N ARG A 194 -1.31 11.54 0.27
CA ARG A 194 -0.96 12.29 1.48
C ARG A 194 -2.12 13.19 1.89
N PHE A 195 -2.31 13.35 3.21
CA PHE A 195 -3.24 14.36 3.76
C PHE A 195 -2.75 15.76 3.51
#